data_0e02f216c49f1cd2c07f1bca049c2fb1
#
_entry.id   0e02f216c49f1cd2c07f1bca049c2fb1
#
_cell.length_a   1.000
_cell.length_b   1.000
_cell.length_c   1.000
_cell.angle_alpha   90.00
_cell.angle_beta   90.00
_cell.angle_gamma   90.00
#
_symmetry.space_group_name_H-M   'P 1'
#
loop_
_entity.id
_entity.type
_entity.pdbx_description
1 polymer ?
#
loop_
_entity_poly.entity_id
_entity_poly.type
_entity_poly.pdbx_seq_one_letter_code
_entity_poly.pdbx_strand_id
1 'polypeptide(L)'
;MSNRMVCREASHAGSWYTASGSQLNAQLEGWLSQAQSTAGPARAIIAPHAGYTYCGACAAHAYKQVDPSITRRVFILGPSHHVPLSRCALSPAEVYRTPLYDLRIDQKVYADLWKTGMFERMSLQTDEDEHNIEHLHPDRQRFRYTYYDESQGEIYRSIEHLDKMGMGIIEQLDPISFSNYLKKYHNTICGRHPIGVLLNAVAELKKNGTDMNFSFLNYAQSSQCRNWSDSSVSYAAGALVVH
;
A
#
# COMPACT_ATOMS: atom_id res chain seq x y z
N MET A 1 -9.45 37.75 6.05
CA MET A 1 -8.30 36.83 6.17
C MET A 1 -8.35 35.92 4.97
N SER A 2 -7.32 35.90 4.12
CA SER A 2 -7.25 35.01 2.94
C SER A 2 -7.23 33.57 3.43
N ASN A 3 -8.27 32.80 3.10
CA ASN A 3 -8.35 31.37 3.40
C ASN A 3 -7.36 30.67 2.47
N ARG A 4 -6.09 30.59 2.87
CA ARG A 4 -5.06 29.94 2.06
C ARG A 4 -5.30 28.45 2.11
N MET A 5 -5.56 27.84 0.95
CA MET A 5 -5.74 26.39 0.79
C MET A 5 -4.54 25.64 1.36
N VAL A 6 -4.79 24.66 2.21
CA VAL A 6 -3.74 23.82 2.79
C VAL A 6 -3.36 22.75 1.77
N CYS A 7 -2.12 22.81 1.28
CA CYS A 7 -1.61 21.86 0.30
C CYS A 7 -0.52 20.99 0.94
N ARG A 8 -0.56 19.68 0.67
CA ARG A 8 0.56 18.77 0.87
C ARG A 8 1.42 18.78 -0.38
N GLU A 9 2.67 19.10 -0.22
CA GLU A 9 3.62 19.16 -1.33
C GLU A 9 4.11 17.74 -1.69
N ALA A 10 4.58 17.57 -2.93
CA ALA A 10 5.21 16.34 -3.41
C ALA A 10 6.67 16.28 -2.93
N SER A 11 6.88 16.16 -1.63
CA SER A 11 8.18 16.30 -0.95
C SER A 11 9.21 15.25 -1.39
N HIS A 12 8.77 14.11 -1.90
CA HIS A 12 9.62 13.01 -2.34
C HIS A 12 9.86 12.98 -3.86
N ALA A 13 9.27 13.91 -4.61
CA ALA A 13 9.56 14.06 -6.04
C ALA A 13 11.05 14.37 -6.25
N GLY A 14 11.69 13.65 -7.17
CA GLY A 14 13.13 13.74 -7.43
C GLY A 14 13.99 12.77 -6.61
N SER A 15 13.45 12.16 -5.56
CA SER A 15 14.18 11.16 -4.74
C SER A 15 13.66 9.73 -4.90
N TRP A 16 12.35 9.56 -4.96
CA TRP A 16 11.72 8.25 -5.01
C TRP A 16 11.00 7.97 -6.34
N TYR A 17 10.67 9.01 -7.01
CA TYR A 17 10.21 9.05 -8.39
C TYR A 17 10.66 10.35 -9.02
N THR A 18 10.67 10.42 -10.36
CA THR A 18 11.10 11.63 -11.04
C THR A 18 10.18 12.82 -10.75
N ALA A 19 10.77 13.99 -10.55
CA ALA A 19 10.02 15.25 -10.39
C ALA A 19 9.45 15.78 -11.73
N SER A 20 9.92 15.25 -12.86
CA SER A 20 9.41 15.61 -14.18
C SER A 20 8.10 14.91 -14.47
N GLY A 21 7.00 15.64 -14.59
CA GLY A 21 5.68 15.09 -14.90
C GLY A 21 5.66 14.26 -16.18
N SER A 22 6.32 14.73 -17.25
CA SER A 22 6.40 14.01 -18.53
C SER A 22 7.16 12.69 -18.42
N GLN A 23 8.28 12.67 -17.70
CA GLN A 23 9.04 11.44 -17.45
C GLN A 23 8.27 10.48 -16.55
N LEU A 24 7.63 10.99 -15.50
CA LEU A 24 6.81 10.19 -14.62
C LEU A 24 5.66 9.53 -15.37
N ASN A 25 4.94 10.29 -16.20
CA ASN A 25 3.88 9.77 -17.04
C ASN A 25 4.36 8.64 -17.96
N ALA A 26 5.49 8.86 -18.64
CA ALA A 26 6.05 7.85 -19.54
C ALA A 26 6.46 6.56 -18.79
N GLN A 27 7.03 6.68 -17.58
CA GLN A 27 7.36 5.51 -16.75
C GLN A 27 6.11 4.74 -16.33
N LEU A 28 5.09 5.43 -15.85
CA LEU A 28 3.83 4.82 -15.41
C LEU A 28 3.12 4.13 -16.57
N GLU A 29 3.01 4.79 -17.73
CA GLU A 29 2.44 4.19 -18.93
C GLU A 29 3.21 2.95 -19.38
N GLY A 30 4.54 3.00 -19.33
CA GLY A 30 5.40 1.87 -19.65
C GLY A 30 5.11 0.64 -18.78
N TRP A 31 5.00 0.80 -17.47
CA TRP A 31 4.67 -0.31 -16.56
C TRP A 31 3.22 -0.78 -16.71
N LEU A 32 2.27 0.15 -16.81
CA LEU A 32 0.85 -0.20 -16.99
C LEU A 32 0.57 -0.92 -18.30
N SER A 33 1.33 -0.63 -19.35
CA SER A 33 1.20 -1.33 -20.65
C SER A 33 1.63 -2.80 -20.60
N GLN A 34 2.53 -3.14 -19.67
CA GLN A 34 3.03 -4.52 -19.48
C GLN A 34 2.11 -5.35 -18.56
N ALA A 35 1.29 -4.69 -17.74
CA ALA A 35 0.35 -5.36 -16.86
C ALA A 35 -0.95 -5.70 -17.60
N GLN A 36 -1.48 -6.90 -17.33
CA GLN A 36 -2.75 -7.35 -17.91
C GLN A 36 -3.92 -6.93 -17.03
N SER A 37 -5.04 -6.56 -17.66
CA SER A 37 -6.32 -6.41 -17.00
C SER A 37 -6.95 -7.79 -16.79
N THR A 38 -7.42 -8.05 -15.58
CA THR A 38 -8.17 -9.27 -15.24
C THR A 38 -9.67 -9.05 -15.35
N ALA A 39 -10.47 -10.09 -15.10
CA ALA A 39 -11.93 -10.00 -15.21
C ALA A 39 -12.53 -9.14 -14.08
N GLY A 40 -13.08 -7.99 -14.44
CA GLY A 40 -13.80 -7.07 -13.57
C GLY A 40 -12.94 -5.97 -12.96
N PRO A 41 -13.55 -4.78 -12.72
CA PRO A 41 -12.85 -3.65 -12.13
C PRO A 41 -12.59 -3.87 -10.64
N ALA A 42 -11.40 -3.51 -10.19
CA ALA A 42 -11.05 -3.60 -8.78
C ALA A 42 -11.86 -2.61 -7.91
N ARG A 43 -12.32 -3.07 -6.77
CA ARG A 43 -12.93 -2.25 -5.70
C ARG A 43 -11.93 -1.89 -4.63
N ALA A 44 -10.90 -2.68 -4.46
CA ALA A 44 -9.74 -2.36 -3.65
C ALA A 44 -8.49 -2.97 -4.26
N ILE A 45 -7.35 -2.37 -3.99
CA ILE A 45 -6.04 -2.89 -4.38
C ILE A 45 -5.11 -2.92 -3.17
N ILE A 46 -4.20 -3.85 -3.16
CA ILE A 46 -2.99 -3.82 -2.34
C ILE A 46 -1.83 -3.58 -3.30
N ALA A 47 -1.09 -2.51 -3.08
CA ALA A 47 0.06 -2.15 -3.90
C ALA A 47 1.28 -1.92 -3.01
N PRO A 48 2.47 -2.28 -3.47
CA PRO A 48 3.70 -1.97 -2.75
C PRO A 48 3.96 -0.46 -2.78
N HIS A 49 4.65 0.02 -1.75
CA HIS A 49 5.02 1.43 -1.59
C HIS A 49 6.52 1.58 -1.42
N ALA A 50 7.32 1.23 -2.43
CA ALA A 50 8.77 1.43 -2.50
C ALA A 50 9.13 2.43 -3.62
N GLY A 51 10.38 2.94 -3.75
CA GLY A 51 10.82 3.77 -4.88
C GLY A 51 10.33 3.18 -6.18
N TYR A 52 9.79 3.99 -7.04
CA TYR A 52 9.15 3.51 -8.26
C TYR A 52 10.08 2.63 -9.11
N THR A 53 11.38 2.91 -9.07
CA THR A 53 12.40 2.05 -9.72
C THR A 53 12.38 0.61 -9.20
N TYR A 54 12.02 0.41 -7.92
CA TYR A 54 12.01 -0.92 -7.30
C TYR A 54 10.65 -1.60 -7.39
N CYS A 55 9.57 -0.87 -7.18
CA CYS A 55 8.24 -1.46 -7.05
C CYS A 55 7.25 -1.10 -8.17
N GLY A 56 7.57 -0.13 -9.03
CA GLY A 56 6.64 0.38 -10.05
C GLY A 56 6.11 -0.70 -10.98
N ALA A 57 6.97 -1.58 -11.46
CA ALA A 57 6.58 -2.70 -12.31
C ALA A 57 5.62 -3.68 -11.59
N CYS A 58 5.88 -3.99 -10.32
CA CYS A 58 4.99 -4.83 -9.51
C CYS A 58 3.66 -4.12 -9.21
N ALA A 59 3.72 -2.87 -8.78
CA ALA A 59 2.54 -2.06 -8.44
C ALA A 59 1.58 -1.91 -9.63
N ALA A 60 2.10 -1.80 -10.84
CA ALA A 60 1.31 -1.65 -12.06
C ALA A 60 0.27 -2.77 -12.25
N HIS A 61 0.57 -3.99 -11.79
CA HIS A 61 -0.38 -5.11 -11.87
C HIS A 61 -1.64 -4.86 -11.02
N ALA A 62 -1.53 -4.20 -9.87
CA ALA A 62 -2.68 -3.81 -9.07
C ALA A 62 -3.40 -2.59 -9.67
N TYR A 63 -2.66 -1.53 -10.01
CA TYR A 63 -3.24 -0.30 -10.54
C TYR A 63 -3.94 -0.50 -11.89
N LYS A 64 -3.48 -1.43 -12.71
CA LYS A 64 -4.12 -1.79 -13.99
C LYS A 64 -5.55 -2.27 -13.83
N GLN A 65 -5.93 -2.78 -12.66
CA GLN A 65 -7.26 -3.30 -12.37
C GLN A 65 -8.25 -2.18 -12.01
N VAL A 66 -7.77 -0.96 -11.76
CA VAL A 66 -8.64 0.19 -11.47
C VAL A 66 -9.24 0.72 -12.76
N ASP A 67 -10.56 0.82 -12.81
CA ASP A 67 -11.26 1.47 -13.91
C ASP A 67 -11.59 2.93 -13.56
N PRO A 68 -10.88 3.90 -14.16
CA PRO A 68 -11.10 5.32 -13.85
C PRO A 68 -12.47 5.83 -14.34
N SER A 69 -13.12 5.15 -15.27
CA SER A 69 -14.43 5.58 -15.81
C SER A 69 -15.56 5.45 -14.77
N ILE A 70 -15.41 4.52 -13.81
CA ILE A 70 -16.40 4.27 -12.75
C ILE A 70 -15.90 4.65 -11.36
N THR A 71 -14.60 4.87 -11.19
CA THR A 71 -14.00 5.22 -9.91
C THR A 71 -14.17 6.71 -9.62
N ARG A 72 -15.00 7.04 -8.65
CA ARG A 72 -15.30 8.44 -8.27
C ARG A 72 -14.53 8.90 -7.04
N ARG A 73 -14.16 7.99 -6.15
CA ARG A 73 -13.41 8.24 -4.91
C ARG A 73 -12.37 7.16 -4.70
N VAL A 74 -11.24 7.58 -4.17
CA VAL A 74 -10.16 6.67 -3.77
C VAL A 74 -9.90 6.90 -2.28
N PHE A 75 -9.93 5.83 -1.50
CA PHE A 75 -9.51 5.81 -0.11
C PHE A 75 -8.11 5.22 -0.03
N ILE A 76 -7.16 6.02 0.43
CA ILE A 76 -5.77 5.60 0.56
C ILE A 76 -5.50 5.28 2.02
N LEU A 77 -5.09 4.05 2.28
CA LEU A 77 -4.68 3.57 3.59
C LEU A 77 -3.19 3.24 3.54
N GLY A 78 -2.42 3.90 4.35
CA GLY A 78 -0.98 3.67 4.47
C GLY A 78 -0.53 3.47 5.91
N PRO A 79 0.61 2.80 6.14
CA PRO A 79 1.19 2.69 7.48
C PRO A 79 1.76 4.04 7.93
N SER A 80 1.83 4.30 9.24
CA SER A 80 2.56 5.42 9.80
C SER A 80 3.96 4.95 10.20
N HIS A 81 4.99 5.57 9.63
CA HIS A 81 6.39 5.20 9.89
C HIS A 81 7.08 6.18 10.85
N HIS A 82 6.66 7.42 10.87
CA HIS A 82 7.30 8.49 11.62
C HIS A 82 6.65 8.75 12.98
N VAL A 83 5.35 8.52 13.09
CA VAL A 83 4.59 8.79 14.32
C VAL A 83 3.77 7.58 14.71
N PRO A 84 3.89 7.08 15.95
CA PRO A 84 3.00 6.02 16.42
C PRO A 84 1.58 6.56 16.54
N LEU A 85 0.65 5.89 15.86
CA LEU A 85 -0.77 6.23 15.89
C LEU A 85 -1.55 5.16 16.66
N SER A 86 -2.47 5.58 17.52
CA SER A 86 -3.40 4.68 18.19
C SER A 86 -4.66 4.40 17.36
N ARG A 87 -4.91 5.24 16.36
CA ARG A 87 -6.07 5.19 15.42
C ARG A 87 -5.60 5.58 14.03
N CYS A 88 -6.51 5.49 13.06
CA CYS A 88 -6.27 6.10 11.76
C CYS A 88 -6.23 7.62 11.89
N ALA A 89 -5.26 8.27 11.26
CA ALA A 89 -5.15 9.71 11.23
C ALA A 89 -5.62 10.29 9.89
N LEU A 90 -6.27 11.45 9.94
CA LEU A 90 -6.68 12.21 8.77
C LEU A 90 -5.67 13.32 8.49
N SER A 91 -5.32 13.49 7.21
CA SER A 91 -4.51 14.60 6.75
C SER A 91 -5.19 15.95 6.99
N PRO A 92 -4.47 17.01 7.34
CA PRO A 92 -5.00 18.37 7.39
C PRO A 92 -5.09 19.03 6.01
N ALA A 93 -4.55 18.42 4.95
CA ALA A 93 -4.50 19.01 3.62
C ALA A 93 -5.87 18.99 2.93
N GLU A 94 -6.09 19.99 2.09
CA GLU A 94 -7.24 20.08 1.17
C GLU A 94 -6.87 19.56 -0.22
N VAL A 95 -5.56 19.62 -0.54
CA VAL A 95 -5.02 19.24 -1.84
C VAL A 95 -3.69 18.50 -1.64
N TYR A 96 -3.51 17.42 -2.38
CA TYR A 96 -2.23 16.72 -2.54
C TYR A 96 -1.65 17.07 -3.90
N ARG A 97 -0.48 17.70 -3.91
CA ARG A 97 0.26 18.00 -5.14
C ARG A 97 1.04 16.82 -5.63
N THR A 98 1.03 16.59 -6.92
CA THR A 98 1.88 15.60 -7.61
C THR A 98 2.53 16.24 -8.83
N PRO A 99 3.59 15.65 -9.39
CA PRO A 99 4.19 16.15 -10.63
C PRO A 99 3.26 16.09 -11.85
N LEU A 100 2.16 15.32 -11.78
CA LEU A 100 1.21 15.16 -12.87
C LEU A 100 0.02 16.11 -12.74
N TYR A 101 -0.63 16.12 -11.57
CA TYR A 101 -1.81 16.94 -11.29
C TYR A 101 -2.10 16.95 -9.78
N ASP A 102 -2.94 17.88 -9.37
CA ASP A 102 -3.35 18.00 -7.98
C ASP A 102 -4.54 17.09 -7.66
N LEU A 103 -4.48 16.41 -6.50
CA LEU A 103 -5.56 15.56 -5.99
C LEU A 103 -6.31 16.31 -4.90
N ARG A 104 -7.62 16.50 -5.07
CA ARG A 104 -8.46 17.14 -4.06
C ARG A 104 -8.94 16.13 -3.03
N ILE A 105 -8.80 16.50 -1.77
CA ILE A 105 -9.32 15.71 -0.64
C ILE A 105 -10.82 16.00 -0.47
N ASP A 106 -11.63 14.96 -0.37
CA ASP A 106 -13.07 15.07 -0.14
C ASP A 106 -13.34 15.51 1.30
N GLN A 107 -13.46 16.82 1.51
CA GLN A 107 -13.65 17.44 2.83
C GLN A 107 -14.98 17.01 3.48
N LYS A 108 -15.99 16.66 2.68
CA LYS A 108 -17.26 16.16 3.20
C LYS A 108 -17.07 14.78 3.85
N VAL A 109 -16.40 13.87 3.14
CA VAL A 109 -16.08 12.56 3.69
C VAL A 109 -15.21 12.67 4.93
N TYR A 110 -14.17 13.55 4.91
CA TYR A 110 -13.33 13.81 6.07
C TYR A 110 -14.12 14.31 7.27
N ALA A 111 -15.08 15.23 7.05
CA ALA A 111 -15.95 15.70 8.12
C ALA A 111 -16.84 14.58 8.70
N ASP A 112 -17.35 13.70 7.86
CA ASP A 112 -18.17 12.58 8.30
C ASP A 112 -17.33 11.53 9.07
N LEU A 113 -16.12 11.22 8.60
CA LEU A 113 -15.19 10.36 9.34
C LEU A 113 -14.81 10.96 10.69
N TRP A 114 -14.55 12.28 10.76
CA TRP A 114 -14.20 12.96 11.99
C TRP A 114 -15.31 12.89 13.05
N LYS A 115 -16.58 13.00 12.64
CA LYS A 115 -17.74 12.90 13.53
C LYS A 115 -17.86 11.55 14.24
N THR A 116 -17.27 10.50 13.69
CA THR A 116 -17.29 9.17 14.30
C THR A 116 -16.49 9.10 15.60
N GLY A 117 -15.57 10.05 15.84
CA GLY A 117 -14.65 10.05 16.97
C GLY A 117 -13.57 8.96 16.91
N MET A 118 -13.46 8.23 15.79
CA MET A 118 -12.55 7.09 15.63
C MET A 118 -11.21 7.49 14.97
N PHE A 119 -11.07 8.74 14.58
CA PHE A 119 -9.89 9.24 13.86
C PHE A 119 -9.13 10.27 14.71
N GLU A 120 -7.84 10.37 14.47
CA GLU A 120 -7.00 11.46 14.97
C GLU A 120 -6.52 12.33 13.81
N ARG A 121 -5.92 13.49 14.10
CA ARG A 121 -5.35 14.36 13.08
C ARG A 121 -3.84 14.32 13.16
N MET A 122 -3.20 14.29 12.02
CA MET A 122 -1.76 14.50 11.92
C MET A 122 -1.45 15.96 11.56
N SER A 123 -0.22 16.39 11.79
CA SER A 123 0.27 17.67 11.28
C SER A 123 0.57 17.56 9.78
N LEU A 124 0.55 18.72 9.08
CA LEU A 124 0.95 18.73 7.67
C LEU A 124 2.38 18.23 7.48
N GLN A 125 3.29 18.59 8.36
CA GLN A 125 4.67 18.14 8.34
C GLN A 125 4.76 16.61 8.47
N THR A 126 4.03 16.01 9.42
CA THR A 126 3.98 14.56 9.57
C THR A 126 3.43 13.88 8.31
N ASP A 127 2.41 14.46 7.68
CA ASP A 127 1.84 13.95 6.44
C ASP A 127 2.83 14.04 5.27
N GLU A 128 3.59 15.13 5.18
CA GLU A 128 4.64 15.33 4.17
C GLU A 128 5.86 14.43 4.39
N ASP A 129 6.20 14.13 5.64
CA ASP A 129 7.28 13.21 5.99
C ASP A 129 6.86 11.74 5.75
N GLU A 130 5.55 11.44 5.83
CA GLU A 130 5.05 10.10 5.54
C GLU A 130 5.13 9.79 4.05
N HIS A 131 5.56 8.59 3.78
CA HIS A 131 5.82 8.09 2.44
C HIS A 131 4.84 7.01 1.96
N ASN A 132 3.69 6.89 2.61
CA ASN A 132 2.67 5.90 2.20
C ASN A 132 2.09 6.17 0.82
N ILE A 133 2.14 7.44 0.43
CA ILE A 133 1.88 7.89 -0.92
C ILE A 133 3.21 8.04 -1.66
N GLU A 134 4.31 8.22 -0.93
CA GLU A 134 5.60 8.56 -1.45
C GLU A 134 6.82 7.91 -0.82
N HIS A 135 6.87 7.23 0.41
CA HIS A 135 8.03 6.36 0.67
C HIS A 135 8.80 6.23 1.96
N LEU A 136 9.62 5.18 1.99
CA LEU A 136 10.58 4.70 2.99
C LEU A 136 11.73 5.67 3.31
N HIS A 137 11.89 6.01 4.57
CA HIS A 137 13.12 6.56 5.11
C HIS A 137 14.10 5.41 5.44
N PRO A 138 15.40 5.53 5.14
CA PRO A 138 16.38 4.53 5.52
C PRO A 138 16.73 4.64 7.00
N ASP A 139 15.75 4.72 7.88
CA ASP A 139 16.05 4.56 9.29
C ASP A 139 16.36 3.09 9.51
N ARG A 140 17.63 2.83 9.77
CA ARG A 140 18.28 1.54 9.92
C ARG A 140 17.83 0.79 11.18
N GLN A 141 16.57 0.81 11.51
CA GLN A 141 16.01 -0.26 12.31
C GLN A 141 15.96 -1.47 11.39
N ARG A 142 17.04 -2.23 11.47
CA ARG A 142 17.19 -3.51 10.79
C ARG A 142 15.95 -4.34 11.11
N PHE A 143 15.02 -4.39 10.20
CA PHE A 143 14.00 -5.42 10.19
C PHE A 143 14.77 -6.74 10.09
N ARG A 144 15.01 -7.35 11.23
CA ARG A 144 15.64 -8.67 11.26
C ARG A 144 14.53 -9.66 10.99
N TYR A 145 14.45 -10.11 9.76
CA TYR A 145 13.78 -11.34 9.46
C TYR A 145 14.56 -12.47 10.14
N THR A 146 13.94 -13.10 11.13
CA THR A 146 14.58 -14.14 11.95
C THR A 146 14.11 -15.54 11.57
N TYR A 147 13.05 -15.64 10.72
CA TYR A 147 12.54 -16.92 10.27
C TYR A 147 13.29 -17.36 9.01
N TYR A 148 13.99 -18.47 9.13
CA TYR A 148 14.63 -19.16 8.03
C TYR A 148 14.28 -20.63 8.09
N ASP A 149 13.65 -21.13 7.04
CA ASP A 149 13.30 -22.54 6.87
C ASP A 149 14.28 -23.16 5.87
N GLU A 150 15.28 -23.87 6.38
CA GLU A 150 16.32 -24.53 5.58
C GLU A 150 15.75 -25.55 4.59
N SER A 151 14.56 -26.11 4.87
CA SER A 151 13.89 -27.04 3.96
C SER A 151 13.51 -26.40 2.62
N GLN A 152 13.42 -25.08 2.59
CA GLN A 152 13.13 -24.30 1.38
C GLN A 152 14.40 -24.01 0.55
N GLY A 153 15.58 -24.38 1.02
CA GLY A 153 16.86 -24.15 0.37
C GLY A 153 17.41 -22.75 0.61
N GLU A 154 17.64 -21.97 -0.43
CA GLU A 154 18.22 -20.62 -0.35
C GLU A 154 17.35 -19.65 0.48
N ILE A 155 18.00 -18.68 1.16
CA ILE A 155 17.31 -17.71 2.04
C ILE A 155 16.17 -16.98 1.31
N TYR A 156 16.40 -16.51 0.09
CA TYR A 156 15.36 -15.81 -0.68
C TYR A 156 14.13 -16.68 -0.98
N ARG A 157 14.29 -18.01 -1.09
CA ARG A 157 13.18 -18.94 -1.28
C ARG A 157 12.39 -19.14 0.00
N SER A 158 13.05 -19.17 1.14
CA SER A 158 12.40 -19.20 2.45
C SER A 158 11.59 -17.91 2.68
N ILE A 159 12.14 -16.76 2.30
CA ILE A 159 11.41 -15.45 2.33
C ILE A 159 10.18 -15.53 1.44
N GLU A 160 10.34 -15.96 0.20
CA GLU A 160 9.22 -16.10 -0.75
C GLU A 160 8.14 -17.05 -0.22
N HIS A 161 8.53 -18.19 0.35
CA HIS A 161 7.60 -19.16 0.93
C HIS A 161 6.74 -18.51 2.03
N LEU A 162 7.38 -17.77 2.94
CA LEU A 162 6.67 -17.09 4.02
C LEU A 162 5.75 -15.98 3.48
N ASP A 163 6.22 -15.18 2.55
CA ASP A 163 5.43 -14.11 1.94
C ASP A 163 4.21 -14.68 1.21
N LYS A 164 4.38 -15.73 0.41
CA LYS A 164 3.29 -16.39 -0.30
C LYS A 164 2.28 -17.07 0.64
N MET A 165 2.73 -17.57 1.77
CA MET A 165 1.83 -18.04 2.82
C MET A 165 0.94 -16.91 3.33
N GLY A 166 1.51 -15.74 3.64
CA GLY A 166 0.77 -14.54 4.03
C GLY A 166 -0.19 -14.06 2.94
N MET A 167 0.28 -14.04 1.68
CA MET A 167 -0.55 -13.70 0.53
C MET A 167 -1.76 -14.63 0.41
N GLY A 168 -1.59 -15.94 0.50
CA GLY A 168 -2.69 -16.91 0.45
C GLY A 168 -3.70 -16.72 1.58
N ILE A 169 -3.25 -16.33 2.77
CA ILE A 169 -4.14 -16.01 3.90
C ILE A 169 -4.93 -14.73 3.63
N ILE A 170 -4.31 -13.71 3.05
CA ILE A 170 -5.00 -12.47 2.65
C ILE A 170 -6.05 -12.75 1.58
N GLU A 171 -5.76 -13.63 0.62
CA GLU A 171 -6.71 -14.04 -0.43
C GLU A 171 -7.95 -14.75 0.14
N GLN A 172 -7.86 -15.38 1.30
CA GLN A 172 -9.00 -15.96 2.01
C GLN A 172 -9.93 -14.90 2.60
N LEU A 173 -9.51 -13.63 2.65
CA LEU A 173 -10.26 -12.50 3.19
C LEU A 173 -10.68 -12.69 4.65
N ASP A 174 -9.87 -13.42 5.44
CA ASP A 174 -10.11 -13.68 6.86
C ASP A 174 -9.15 -12.87 7.75
N PRO A 175 -9.67 -11.83 8.46
CA PRO A 175 -8.83 -10.99 9.31
C PRO A 175 -8.23 -11.75 10.51
N ILE A 176 -8.89 -12.78 11.01
CA ILE A 176 -8.44 -13.56 12.16
C ILE A 176 -7.24 -14.41 11.76
N SER A 177 -7.32 -15.13 10.64
CA SER A 177 -6.21 -15.93 10.11
C SER A 177 -5.00 -15.06 9.79
N PHE A 178 -5.21 -13.85 9.25
CA PHE A 178 -4.12 -12.91 9.00
C PHE A 178 -3.45 -12.43 10.31
N SER A 179 -4.24 -12.10 11.32
CA SER A 179 -3.71 -11.75 12.65
C SER A 179 -2.90 -12.89 13.27
N ASN A 180 -3.38 -14.13 13.16
CA ASN A 180 -2.69 -15.31 13.67
C ASN A 180 -1.37 -15.57 12.92
N TYR A 181 -1.36 -15.39 11.60
CA TYR A 181 -0.15 -15.46 10.79
C TYR A 181 0.91 -14.46 11.26
N LEU A 182 0.54 -13.19 11.46
CA LEU A 182 1.45 -12.16 11.94
C LEU A 182 2.01 -12.48 13.33
N LYS A 183 1.17 -13.00 14.24
CA LYS A 183 1.60 -13.41 15.58
C LYS A 183 2.55 -14.61 15.56
N LYS A 184 2.30 -15.57 14.67
CA LYS A 184 3.07 -16.81 14.61
C LYS A 184 4.43 -16.62 13.96
N TYR A 185 4.48 -15.90 12.85
CA TYR A 185 5.67 -15.81 12.01
C TYR A 185 6.44 -14.49 12.16
N HIS A 186 5.84 -13.49 12.81
CA HIS A 186 6.42 -12.15 12.98
C HIS A 186 6.90 -11.51 11.67
N ASN A 187 6.23 -11.82 10.55
CA ASN A 187 6.55 -11.20 9.27
C ASN A 187 6.35 -9.68 9.34
N THR A 188 7.35 -8.92 8.92
CA THR A 188 7.42 -7.47 9.04
C THR A 188 6.74 -6.76 7.87
N ILE A 189 5.49 -7.09 7.60
CA ILE A 189 4.71 -6.44 6.54
C ILE A 189 4.42 -5.00 6.94
N CYS A 190 4.99 -4.02 6.23
CA CYS A 190 4.74 -2.59 6.48
C CYS A 190 3.25 -2.27 6.46
N GLY A 191 2.55 -2.73 5.43
CA GLY A 191 1.12 -2.55 5.23
C GLY A 191 0.21 -3.42 6.11
N ARG A 192 0.70 -4.11 7.14
CA ARG A 192 -0.11 -5.03 7.95
C ARG A 192 -1.36 -4.39 8.57
N HIS A 193 -1.26 -3.15 9.02
CA HIS A 193 -2.40 -2.43 9.61
C HIS A 193 -3.43 -2.00 8.55
N PRO A 194 -3.05 -1.32 7.45
CA PRO A 194 -3.95 -1.08 6.32
C PRO A 194 -4.62 -2.35 5.77
N ILE A 195 -3.87 -3.44 5.61
CA ILE A 195 -4.42 -4.73 5.18
C ILE A 195 -5.44 -5.25 6.22
N GLY A 196 -5.13 -5.14 7.50
CA GLY A 196 -6.06 -5.50 8.57
C GLY A 196 -7.36 -4.71 8.52
N VAL A 197 -7.30 -3.40 8.26
CA VAL A 197 -8.50 -2.55 8.07
C VAL A 197 -9.29 -3.02 6.85
N LEU A 198 -8.64 -3.27 5.73
CA LEU A 198 -9.30 -3.78 4.52
C LEU A 198 -10.00 -5.12 4.79
N LEU A 199 -9.31 -6.08 5.40
CA LEU A 199 -9.88 -7.41 5.69
C LEU A 199 -11.10 -7.33 6.62
N ASN A 200 -11.08 -6.47 7.63
CA ASN A 200 -12.23 -6.26 8.52
C ASN A 200 -13.40 -5.61 7.78
N ALA A 201 -13.14 -4.61 6.92
CA ALA A 201 -14.19 -3.99 6.12
C ALA A 201 -14.82 -4.99 5.14
N VAL A 202 -14.00 -5.84 4.49
CA VAL A 202 -14.49 -6.92 3.61
C VAL A 202 -15.31 -7.94 4.38
N ALA A 203 -14.84 -8.35 5.58
CA ALA A 203 -15.58 -9.29 6.41
C ALA A 203 -16.98 -8.75 6.79
N GLU A 204 -17.08 -7.44 7.06
CA GLU A 204 -18.36 -6.79 7.36
C GLU A 204 -19.29 -6.76 6.14
N LEU A 205 -18.75 -6.43 4.95
CA LEU A 205 -19.52 -6.43 3.70
C LEU A 205 -20.01 -7.84 3.33
N LYS A 206 -19.20 -8.87 3.57
CA LYS A 206 -19.60 -10.27 3.34
C LYS A 206 -20.79 -10.70 4.17
N LYS A 207 -20.91 -10.21 5.41
CA LYS A 207 -22.09 -10.47 6.25
C LYS A 207 -23.40 -9.97 5.61
N ASN A 208 -23.30 -8.93 4.77
CA ASN A 208 -24.43 -8.37 4.05
C ASN A 208 -24.66 -9.05 2.67
N GLY A 209 -24.02 -10.20 2.42
CA GLY A 209 -24.24 -10.99 1.21
C GLY A 209 -23.43 -10.54 -0.01
N THR A 210 -22.45 -9.64 0.17
CA THR A 210 -21.60 -9.22 -0.95
C THR A 210 -20.58 -10.31 -1.28
N ASP A 211 -20.60 -10.79 -2.52
CA ASP A 211 -19.61 -11.74 -3.02
C ASP A 211 -18.36 -11.01 -3.49
N MET A 212 -17.21 -11.40 -2.95
CA MET A 212 -15.94 -10.75 -3.21
C MET A 212 -14.81 -11.76 -3.30
N ASN A 213 -13.90 -11.52 -4.21
CA ASN A 213 -12.67 -12.29 -4.40
C ASN A 213 -11.46 -11.35 -4.42
N PHE A 214 -10.41 -11.73 -3.71
CA PHE A 214 -9.11 -11.07 -3.74
C PHE A 214 -8.06 -12.01 -4.32
N SER A 215 -7.24 -11.50 -5.23
CA SER A 215 -6.11 -12.26 -5.79
C SER A 215 -4.87 -11.39 -5.88
N PHE A 216 -3.73 -11.97 -5.52
CA PHE A 216 -2.44 -11.37 -5.84
C PHE A 216 -2.09 -11.64 -7.32
N LEU A 217 -1.65 -10.59 -7.99
CA LEU A 217 -1.39 -10.57 -9.43
C LEU A 217 0.10 -10.57 -9.75
N ASN A 218 0.91 -10.09 -8.81
CA ASN A 218 2.35 -10.06 -8.95
C ASN A 218 3.05 -10.11 -7.59
N TYR A 219 4.24 -10.71 -7.59
CA TYR A 219 5.18 -10.76 -6.47
C TYR A 219 6.60 -10.59 -7.00
N ALA A 220 7.40 -9.81 -6.29
CA ALA A 220 8.81 -9.62 -6.61
C ALA A 220 9.63 -9.38 -5.34
N GLN A 221 10.93 -9.61 -5.42
CA GLN A 221 11.90 -9.24 -4.40
C GLN A 221 12.89 -8.22 -5.00
N SER A 222 13.32 -7.24 -4.20
CA SER A 222 14.30 -6.25 -4.65
C SER A 222 15.64 -6.87 -4.99
N SER A 223 16.00 -7.96 -4.32
CA SER A 223 17.19 -8.77 -4.53
C SER A 223 16.99 -10.17 -3.93
N GLN A 224 17.77 -11.15 -4.37
CA GLN A 224 17.79 -12.50 -3.80
C GLN A 224 18.81 -12.57 -2.68
N CYS A 225 18.36 -12.67 -1.43
CA CYS A 225 19.26 -12.93 -0.31
C CYS A 225 19.79 -14.35 -0.36
N ARG A 226 21.12 -14.50 -0.37
CA ARG A 226 21.83 -15.78 -0.33
C ARG A 226 22.69 -15.93 0.92
N ASN A 227 23.03 -14.82 1.55
CA ASN A 227 23.83 -14.74 2.75
C ASN A 227 23.11 -13.96 3.85
N TRP A 228 23.45 -14.21 5.10
CA TRP A 228 22.88 -13.52 6.27
C TRP A 228 23.19 -12.00 6.32
N SER A 229 24.17 -11.55 5.55
CA SER A 229 24.50 -10.13 5.40
C SER A 229 23.67 -9.43 4.33
N ASP A 230 22.99 -10.17 3.48
CA ASP A 230 22.17 -9.62 2.41
C ASP A 230 20.86 -9.04 2.96
N SER A 231 20.27 -8.13 2.21
CA SER A 231 18.98 -7.56 2.52
C SER A 231 18.12 -7.45 1.27
N SER A 232 16.82 -7.65 1.43
CA SER A 232 15.84 -7.45 0.36
C SER A 232 14.51 -6.98 0.94
N VAL A 233 13.69 -6.44 0.05
CA VAL A 233 12.30 -6.10 0.33
C VAL A 233 11.42 -6.85 -0.66
N SER A 234 10.35 -7.45 -0.16
CA SER A 234 9.35 -8.12 -0.97
C SER A 234 8.22 -7.17 -1.35
N TYR A 235 7.76 -7.28 -2.58
CA TYR A 235 6.66 -6.49 -3.15
C TYR A 235 5.55 -7.42 -3.60
N ALA A 236 4.31 -7.10 -3.23
CA ALA A 236 3.14 -7.85 -3.67
C ALA A 236 2.06 -6.88 -4.15
N ALA A 237 1.43 -7.20 -5.26
CA ALA A 237 0.37 -6.41 -5.86
C ALA A 237 -0.86 -7.30 -6.07
N GLY A 238 -2.03 -6.87 -5.58
CA GLY A 238 -3.26 -7.62 -5.66
C GLY A 238 -4.50 -6.74 -5.78
N ALA A 239 -5.61 -7.34 -6.14
CA ALA A 239 -6.87 -6.66 -6.37
C ALA A 239 -8.07 -7.44 -5.82
N LEU A 240 -9.04 -6.71 -5.28
CA LEU A 240 -10.34 -7.18 -4.85
C LEU A 240 -11.38 -6.86 -5.92
N VAL A 241 -12.12 -7.87 -6.33
CA VAL A 241 -13.26 -7.73 -7.24
C VAL A 241 -14.54 -8.08 -6.50
N VAL A 242 -15.63 -7.41 -6.85
CA VAL A 242 -16.99 -7.67 -6.34
C VAL A 242 -17.83 -8.24 -7.49
N HIS A 243 -18.52 -9.32 -7.22
CA HIS A 243 -19.40 -10.02 -8.18
C HIS A 243 -20.87 -9.70 -7.98
#